data_8da9bf98601923dc28ba23dfc60fbfdf
#
_entry.id   8da9bf98601923dc28ba23dfc60fbfdf
#
_cell.length_a   1.000
_cell.length_b   1.000
_cell.length_c   1.000
_cell.angle_alpha   90.00
_cell.angle_beta   90.00
_cell.angle_gamma   90.00
#
_symmetry.space_group_name_H-M   'P 1'
#
loop_
_entity.id
_entity.type
_entity.pdbx_description
1 polymer ?
#
loop_
_entity_poly.entity_id
_entity_poly.type
_entity_poly.pdbx_seq_one_letter_code
_entity_poly.pdbx_strand_id
1 'polypeptide(L)'
;DRNIEIFGENFPTPATKDNTYGVMDNTEWTNGFWTGILWLAYEYTKDNKYKELAEKNVESFYNRIVNNIEVSHHDLGFLYIPSCVSAYKLTGNKMAYDAAIMAADALIKRYQEKGEFIQAWGELGVADNYRLIVDCLLNILFIYIVKMI
;
A
#
# COMPACT_ATOMS: atom_id res chain seq x y z
N ASP A 1 -17.61 11.25 -3.72
CA ASP A 1 -17.42 12.68 -3.44
C ASP A 1 -17.35 12.96 -1.94
N ARG A 2 -18.39 12.60 -1.15
CA ARG A 2 -18.43 12.86 0.29
C ARG A 2 -17.15 12.43 1.05
N ASN A 3 -16.57 11.28 0.74
CA ASN A 3 -15.36 10.80 1.41
C ASN A 3 -14.12 11.62 1.07
N ILE A 4 -14.06 12.23 -0.12
CA ILE A 4 -12.99 13.17 -0.49
C ILE A 4 -13.03 14.42 0.40
N GLU A 5 -14.21 14.92 0.69
CA GLU A 5 -14.38 16.08 1.58
C GLU A 5 -13.96 15.77 3.03
N ILE A 6 -14.15 14.51 3.46
CA ILE A 6 -13.81 14.07 4.81
C ILE A 6 -12.32 13.78 4.96
N PHE A 7 -11.74 12.99 4.05
CA PHE A 7 -10.37 12.48 4.19
C PHE A 7 -9.33 13.36 3.51
N GLY A 8 -9.69 14.04 2.40
CA GLY A 8 -8.75 14.86 1.64
C GLY A 8 -7.49 14.06 1.29
N GLU A 9 -6.33 14.60 1.62
CA GLU A 9 -5.02 13.97 1.41
C GLU A 9 -4.68 12.91 2.48
N ASN A 10 -5.47 12.81 3.54
CA ASN A 10 -5.33 11.83 4.60
C ASN A 10 -6.07 10.53 4.26
N PHE A 11 -6.09 9.60 5.21
CA PHE A 11 -6.60 8.25 5.03
C PHE A 11 -7.68 7.91 6.06
N PRO A 12 -8.63 7.04 5.72
CA PRO A 12 -9.55 6.49 6.71
C PRO A 12 -8.82 5.55 7.67
N THR A 13 -9.26 5.52 8.92
CA THR A 13 -8.80 4.53 9.91
C THR A 13 -9.19 3.10 9.48
N PRO A 14 -8.46 2.05 9.92
CA PRO A 14 -8.75 0.65 9.57
C PRO A 14 -10.13 0.18 10.05
N ALA A 15 -10.61 0.76 11.13
CA ALA A 15 -11.88 0.40 11.74
C ALA A 15 -12.72 1.64 12.05
N THR A 16 -14.03 1.45 12.09
CA THR A 16 -14.99 2.49 12.47
C THR A 16 -15.11 2.63 13.98
N LYS A 17 -15.34 3.85 14.44
CA LYS A 17 -15.86 4.15 15.78
C LYS A 17 -17.20 4.86 15.61
N ASP A 18 -18.21 4.41 16.31
CA ASP A 18 -19.59 4.94 16.21
C ASP A 18 -20.09 5.00 14.75
N ASN A 19 -19.84 3.92 13.99
CA ASN A 19 -20.16 3.76 12.57
C ASN A 19 -19.52 4.80 11.62
N THR A 20 -18.44 5.46 12.06
CA THR A 20 -17.72 6.47 11.28
C THR A 20 -16.22 6.14 11.24
N TYR A 21 -15.60 6.27 10.08
CA TYR A 21 -14.15 6.19 9.95
C TYR A 21 -13.52 7.50 10.44
N GLY A 22 -12.48 7.39 11.25
CA GLY A 22 -11.61 8.51 11.60
C GLY A 22 -10.68 8.89 10.44
N VAL A 23 -9.97 10.02 10.62
CA VAL A 23 -8.94 10.51 9.70
C VAL A 23 -7.57 10.27 10.31
N MET A 24 -6.62 9.80 9.50
CA MET A 24 -5.27 9.47 9.96
C MET A 24 -4.22 9.70 8.87
N ASP A 25 -2.94 9.69 9.25
CA ASP A 25 -1.81 9.71 8.35
C ASP A 25 -1.59 8.35 7.66
N ASN A 26 -0.68 8.31 6.69
CA ASN A 26 -0.33 7.08 5.96
C ASN A 26 0.59 6.17 6.77
N THR A 27 0.07 5.56 7.83
CA THR A 27 0.84 4.70 8.76
C THR A 27 0.25 3.30 8.96
N GLU A 28 -0.98 3.06 8.48
CA GLU A 28 -1.67 1.77 8.63
C GLU A 28 -1.65 0.93 7.35
N TRP A 29 -1.82 -0.37 7.50
CA TRP A 29 -1.79 -1.35 6.40
C TRP A 29 -2.96 -1.23 5.42
N THR A 30 -4.07 -0.61 5.83
CA THR A 30 -5.26 -0.43 4.99
C THR A 30 -5.22 0.81 4.09
N ASN A 31 -4.26 1.70 4.27
CA ASN A 31 -4.25 3.01 3.59
C ASN A 31 -4.21 2.89 2.05
N GLY A 32 -3.59 1.82 1.52
CA GLY A 32 -3.57 1.56 0.08
C GLY A 32 -4.96 1.44 -0.55
N PHE A 33 -5.93 0.91 0.16
CA PHE A 33 -7.29 0.72 -0.35
C PHE A 33 -8.00 2.03 -0.63
N TRP A 34 -7.80 3.06 0.19
CA TRP A 34 -8.37 4.39 -0.08
C TRP A 34 -7.87 4.95 -1.40
N THR A 35 -6.57 4.93 -1.63
CA THR A 35 -5.97 5.38 -2.88
C THR A 35 -6.44 4.53 -4.06
N GLY A 36 -6.57 3.21 -3.86
CA GLY A 36 -7.14 2.31 -4.86
C GLY A 36 -8.57 2.67 -5.27
N ILE A 37 -9.41 3.05 -4.31
CA ILE A 37 -10.77 3.52 -4.58
C ILE A 37 -10.75 4.81 -5.43
N LEU A 38 -9.81 5.72 -5.18
CA LEU A 38 -9.66 6.95 -5.98
C LEU A 38 -9.25 6.61 -7.42
N TRP A 39 -8.31 5.67 -7.62
CA TRP A 39 -7.93 5.21 -8.95
C TRP A 39 -9.07 4.54 -9.71
N LEU A 40 -9.86 3.67 -9.06
CA LEU A 40 -11.05 3.06 -9.65
C LEU A 40 -12.10 4.11 -10.01
N ALA A 41 -12.31 5.11 -9.15
CA ALA A 41 -13.22 6.21 -9.43
C ALA A 41 -12.77 7.04 -10.63
N TYR A 42 -11.47 7.33 -10.74
CA TYR A 42 -10.89 7.99 -11.92
C TYR A 42 -11.05 7.14 -13.19
N GLU A 43 -10.74 5.85 -13.11
CA GLU A 43 -10.85 4.95 -14.26
C GLU A 43 -12.29 4.87 -14.78
N TYR A 44 -13.27 4.85 -13.89
CA TYR A 44 -14.69 4.78 -14.25
C TYR A 44 -15.25 6.12 -14.75
N THR A 45 -14.95 7.23 -14.05
CA THR A 45 -15.58 8.53 -14.31
C THR A 45 -14.79 9.42 -15.26
N LYS A 46 -13.47 9.22 -15.36
CA LYS A 46 -12.49 10.11 -16.01
C LYS A 46 -12.42 11.52 -15.42
N ASP A 47 -12.99 11.71 -14.21
CA ASP A 47 -12.93 12.99 -13.50
C ASP A 47 -11.55 13.15 -12.82
N ASN A 48 -10.82 14.19 -13.22
CA ASN A 48 -9.46 14.45 -12.78
C ASN A 48 -9.33 14.69 -11.26
N LYS A 49 -10.39 15.11 -10.58
CA LYS A 49 -10.33 15.31 -9.11
C LYS A 49 -9.88 14.06 -8.35
N TYR A 50 -10.30 12.85 -8.81
CA TYR A 50 -9.89 11.58 -8.21
C TYR A 50 -8.42 11.28 -8.49
N LYS A 51 -7.98 11.54 -9.73
CA LYS A 51 -6.58 11.38 -10.14
C LYS A 51 -5.66 12.30 -9.33
N GLU A 52 -5.99 13.60 -9.26
CA GLU A 52 -5.18 14.60 -8.56
C GLU A 52 -4.98 14.25 -7.10
N LEU A 53 -6.05 13.80 -6.41
CA LEU A 53 -5.96 13.35 -5.04
C LEU A 53 -5.16 12.04 -4.90
N ALA A 54 -5.37 11.09 -5.80
CA ALA A 54 -4.63 9.83 -5.79
C ALA A 54 -3.13 10.04 -6.04
N GLU A 55 -2.74 11.00 -6.90
CA GLU A 55 -1.34 11.36 -7.13
C GLU A 55 -0.69 11.98 -5.88
N LYS A 56 -1.38 12.81 -5.12
CA LYS A 56 -0.90 13.30 -3.81
C LYS A 56 -0.70 12.15 -2.82
N ASN A 57 -1.61 11.19 -2.81
CA ASN A 57 -1.44 9.99 -1.99
C ASN A 57 -0.21 9.19 -2.43
N VAL A 58 0.10 9.12 -3.74
CA VAL A 58 1.33 8.47 -4.24
C VAL A 58 2.58 9.13 -3.66
N GLU A 59 2.63 10.46 -3.58
CA GLU A 59 3.73 11.18 -2.92
C GLU A 59 3.87 10.75 -1.46
N SER A 60 2.76 10.59 -0.75
CA SER A 60 2.73 10.09 0.63
C SER A 60 3.27 8.65 0.73
N PHE A 61 2.90 7.74 -0.20
CA PHE A 61 3.43 6.38 -0.24
C PHE A 61 4.91 6.32 -0.60
N TYR A 62 5.38 7.17 -1.52
CA TYR A 62 6.80 7.30 -1.83
C TYR A 62 7.59 7.74 -0.60
N ASN A 63 7.13 8.80 0.08
CA ASN A 63 7.73 9.27 1.33
C ASN A 63 7.76 8.19 2.41
N ARG A 64 6.68 7.40 2.54
CA ARG A 64 6.56 6.31 3.50
C ARG A 64 7.64 5.25 3.30
N ILE A 65 7.88 4.80 2.06
CA ILE A 65 8.88 3.75 1.79
C ILE A 65 10.31 4.27 1.89
N VAL A 66 10.59 5.47 1.40
CA VAL A 66 11.91 6.09 1.45
C VAL A 66 12.37 6.31 2.89
N ASN A 67 11.47 6.72 3.77
CA ASN A 67 11.78 6.99 5.18
C ASN A 67 11.51 5.79 6.12
N ASN A 68 11.18 4.62 5.57
CA ASN A 68 10.87 3.40 6.33
C ASN A 68 9.77 3.60 7.40
N ILE A 69 8.73 4.38 7.09
CA ILE A 69 7.62 4.65 8.03
C ILE A 69 6.64 3.48 7.99
N GLU A 70 6.56 2.72 9.09
CA GLU A 70 5.62 1.59 9.26
C GLU A 70 5.54 0.66 8.02
N VAL A 71 6.72 0.21 7.55
CA VAL A 71 6.83 -0.69 6.37
C VAL A 71 7.48 -2.04 6.73
N SER A 72 7.71 -2.32 8.02
CA SER A 72 8.34 -3.56 8.48
C SER A 72 7.32 -4.69 8.72
N HIS A 73 6.47 -4.94 7.73
CA HIS A 73 5.46 -6.00 7.71
C HIS A 73 5.19 -6.49 6.29
N HIS A 74 4.39 -7.55 6.13
CA HIS A 74 4.13 -8.15 4.82
C HIS A 74 3.05 -7.42 3.99
N ASP A 75 2.26 -6.52 4.60
CA ASP A 75 1.11 -5.87 3.94
C ASP A 75 1.49 -4.82 2.89
N LEU A 76 2.75 -4.81 2.46
CA LEU A 76 3.23 -3.93 1.39
C LEU A 76 2.50 -4.17 0.06
N GLY A 77 2.00 -5.38 -0.18
CA GLY A 77 1.13 -5.66 -1.30
C GLY A 77 -0.19 -4.88 -1.22
N PHE A 78 -0.84 -4.87 -0.07
CA PHE A 78 -2.08 -4.11 0.17
C PHE A 78 -1.87 -2.60 0.10
N LEU A 79 -0.69 -2.13 0.44
CA LEU A 79 -0.34 -0.71 0.36
C LEU A 79 -0.03 -0.28 -1.06
N TYR A 80 0.85 -0.99 -1.76
CA TYR A 80 1.48 -0.50 -3.00
C TYR A 80 0.83 -0.99 -4.29
N ILE A 81 0.10 -2.12 -4.30
CA ILE A 81 -0.66 -2.52 -5.50
C ILE A 81 -1.77 -1.51 -5.82
N PRO A 82 -2.71 -1.24 -4.89
CA PRO A 82 -3.82 -0.35 -5.20
C PRO A 82 -3.41 1.12 -5.29
N SER A 83 -2.30 1.53 -4.68
CA SER A 83 -1.80 2.91 -4.76
C SER A 83 -0.83 3.12 -5.91
N CYS A 84 0.42 2.69 -5.75
CA CYS A 84 1.52 3.03 -6.65
C CYS A 84 1.54 2.22 -7.95
N VAL A 85 1.27 0.89 -7.90
CA VAL A 85 1.20 0.09 -9.13
C VAL A 85 0.05 0.56 -10.02
N SER A 86 -1.12 0.84 -9.43
CA SER A 86 -2.27 1.38 -10.16
C SER A 86 -1.96 2.75 -10.76
N ALA A 87 -1.31 3.64 -10.01
CA ALA A 87 -0.85 4.93 -10.50
C ALA A 87 0.05 4.79 -11.75
N TYR A 88 1.09 3.96 -11.65
CA TYR A 88 2.00 3.74 -12.76
C TYR A 88 1.29 3.19 -14.00
N LYS A 89 0.43 2.19 -13.83
CA LYS A 89 -0.34 1.60 -14.94
C LYS A 89 -1.29 2.58 -15.63
N LEU A 90 -1.92 3.47 -14.86
CA LEU A 90 -2.91 4.41 -15.40
C LEU A 90 -2.30 5.70 -15.96
N THR A 91 -1.15 6.12 -15.44
CA THR A 91 -0.60 7.46 -15.71
C THR A 91 0.86 7.46 -16.16
N GLY A 92 1.59 6.37 -16.00
CA GLY A 92 3.03 6.31 -16.23
C GLY A 92 3.86 7.02 -15.15
N ASN A 93 3.29 7.31 -13.98
CA ASN A 93 3.94 8.05 -12.90
C ASN A 93 5.21 7.35 -12.41
N LYS A 94 6.36 7.96 -12.66
CA LYS A 94 7.69 7.39 -12.36
C LYS A 94 7.95 7.24 -10.85
N MET A 95 7.50 8.21 -10.05
CA MET A 95 7.62 8.15 -8.58
C MET A 95 6.84 6.96 -8.02
N ALA A 96 5.65 6.69 -8.57
CA ALA A 96 4.85 5.53 -8.20
C ALA A 96 5.55 4.20 -8.55
N TYR A 97 6.18 4.13 -9.73
CA TYR A 97 7.01 2.98 -10.13
C TYR A 97 8.15 2.75 -9.13
N ASP A 98 8.93 3.79 -8.85
CA ASP A 98 10.08 3.70 -7.95
C ASP A 98 9.64 3.29 -6.53
N ALA A 99 8.52 3.83 -6.03
CA ALA A 99 7.95 3.43 -4.75
C ALA A 99 7.54 1.94 -4.72
N ALA A 100 6.92 1.45 -5.79
CA ALA A 100 6.52 0.05 -5.91
C ALA A 100 7.72 -0.90 -5.91
N ILE A 101 8.80 -0.57 -6.65
CA ILE A 101 10.05 -1.36 -6.64
C ILE A 101 10.66 -1.41 -5.23
N MET A 102 10.81 -0.26 -4.57
CA MET A 102 11.37 -0.22 -3.21
C MET A 102 10.53 -1.03 -2.21
N ALA A 103 9.21 -0.97 -2.32
CA ALA A 103 8.32 -1.73 -1.46
C ALA A 103 8.39 -3.25 -1.73
N ALA A 104 8.50 -3.67 -2.99
CA ALA A 104 8.70 -5.08 -3.34
C ALA A 104 10.05 -5.60 -2.81
N ASP A 105 11.12 -4.82 -2.91
CA ASP A 105 12.43 -5.15 -2.34
C ASP A 105 12.37 -5.26 -0.81
N ALA A 106 11.61 -4.38 -0.14
CA ALA A 106 11.39 -4.46 1.29
C ALA A 106 10.61 -5.71 1.70
N LEU A 107 9.61 -6.11 0.90
CA LEU A 107 8.85 -7.34 1.13
C LEU A 107 9.71 -8.59 0.96
N ILE A 108 10.55 -8.65 -0.08
CA ILE A 108 11.46 -9.78 -0.35
C ILE A 108 12.44 -9.98 0.81
N LYS A 109 12.92 -8.93 1.46
CA LYS A 109 13.81 -9.03 2.64
C LYS A 109 13.18 -9.78 3.82
N ARG A 110 11.85 -9.94 3.83
CA ARG A 110 11.12 -10.71 4.86
C ARG A 110 11.01 -12.20 4.54
N TYR A 111 11.59 -12.66 3.44
CA TYR A 111 11.58 -14.07 3.07
C TYR A 111 12.43 -14.90 4.04
N GLN A 112 11.85 -16.00 4.52
CA GLN A 112 12.46 -16.95 5.42
C GLN A 112 12.82 -18.22 4.64
N GLU A 113 14.09 -18.40 4.32
CA GLU A 113 14.59 -19.49 3.46
C GLU A 113 14.23 -20.89 3.99
N LYS A 114 14.36 -21.13 5.31
CA LYS A 114 14.09 -22.45 5.92
C LYS A 114 12.62 -22.84 5.90
N GLY A 115 11.73 -21.86 5.99
CA GLY A 115 10.28 -22.06 6.02
C GLY A 115 9.61 -21.81 4.67
N GLU A 116 10.35 -21.24 3.70
CA GLU A 116 9.87 -20.89 2.36
C GLU A 116 8.63 -19.97 2.38
N PHE A 117 8.64 -18.97 3.28
CA PHE A 117 7.53 -18.01 3.43
C PHE A 117 8.00 -16.58 3.65
N ILE A 118 7.12 -15.62 3.43
CA ILE A 118 7.31 -14.21 3.81
C ILE A 118 6.81 -14.03 5.25
N GLN A 119 7.68 -13.59 6.15
CA GLN A 119 7.33 -13.31 7.54
C GLN A 119 6.37 -12.13 7.64
N ALA A 120 5.24 -12.29 8.35
CA ALA A 120 4.18 -11.30 8.42
C ALA A 120 4.64 -9.99 9.09
N TRP A 121 5.05 -10.01 10.34
CA TRP A 121 5.56 -8.87 11.10
C TRP A 121 6.56 -9.31 12.16
N GLY A 122 7.09 -8.35 12.93
CA GLY A 122 8.10 -8.58 13.95
C GLY A 122 9.52 -8.56 13.39
N GLU A 123 10.49 -8.52 14.31
CA GLU A 123 11.91 -8.46 13.98
C GLU A 123 12.38 -9.73 13.27
N LEU A 124 13.17 -9.55 12.21
CA LEU A 124 13.74 -10.66 11.45
C LEU A 124 14.84 -11.38 12.26
N GLY A 125 14.89 -12.71 12.12
CA GLY A 125 15.88 -13.54 12.81
C GLY A 125 15.51 -13.92 14.24
N VAL A 126 14.40 -13.42 14.77
CA VAL A 126 13.87 -13.80 16.10
C VAL A 126 12.85 -14.91 15.93
N ALA A 127 13.12 -16.09 16.49
CA ALA A 127 12.30 -17.29 16.30
C ALA A 127 10.82 -17.11 16.68
N ASP A 128 10.54 -16.38 17.74
CA ASP A 128 9.16 -16.10 18.19
C ASP A 128 8.36 -15.23 17.21
N ASN A 129 9.04 -14.62 16.25
CA ASN A 129 8.44 -13.79 15.20
C ASN A 129 8.20 -14.52 13.89
N TYR A 130 8.52 -15.80 13.77
CA TYR A 130 8.25 -16.60 12.58
C TYR A 130 6.75 -16.86 12.44
N ARG A 131 6.07 -15.98 11.71
CA ARG A 131 4.60 -16.03 11.54
C ARG A 131 4.25 -15.90 10.07
N LEU A 132 3.35 -16.81 9.68
CA LEU A 132 2.67 -16.80 8.40
C LEU A 132 1.17 -16.73 8.66
N ILE A 133 0.47 -15.84 7.98
CA ILE A 133 -0.99 -15.76 7.99
C ILE A 133 -1.51 -15.83 6.55
N VAL A 134 -2.80 -16.15 6.39
CA VAL A 134 -3.37 -16.53 5.10
C VAL A 134 -3.30 -15.42 4.04
N ASP A 135 -3.41 -14.16 4.44
CA ASP A 135 -3.35 -12.99 3.56
C ASP A 135 -1.95 -12.71 3.00
N CYS A 136 -0.91 -13.36 3.52
CA CYS A 136 0.44 -13.33 2.94
C CYS A 136 0.43 -13.71 1.45
N LEU A 137 -0.46 -14.62 1.04
CA LEU A 137 -0.60 -15.04 -0.36
C LEU A 137 -1.05 -13.89 -1.27
N LEU A 138 -1.89 -12.98 -0.78
CA LEU A 138 -2.32 -11.79 -1.53
C LEU A 138 -1.18 -10.77 -1.67
N ASN A 139 -0.35 -10.65 -0.65
CA ASN A 139 0.80 -9.75 -0.65
C ASN A 139 1.96 -10.26 -1.53
N ILE A 140 2.17 -11.58 -1.64
CA ILE A 140 3.19 -12.18 -2.52
C ILE A 140 2.91 -11.86 -3.99
N LEU A 141 1.65 -11.77 -4.40
CA LEU A 141 1.26 -11.39 -5.75
C LEU A 141 1.89 -10.04 -6.17
N PHE A 142 2.12 -9.15 -5.23
CA PHE A 142 2.77 -7.86 -5.46
C PHE A 142 4.16 -8.01 -6.11
N ILE A 143 4.97 -8.97 -5.66
CA ILE A 143 6.32 -9.21 -6.19
C ILE A 143 6.24 -9.60 -7.68
N TYR A 144 5.27 -10.43 -8.05
CA TYR A 144 5.06 -10.81 -9.46
C TYR A 144 4.60 -9.63 -10.30
N ILE A 145 3.66 -8.84 -9.81
CA ILE A 145 3.11 -7.67 -10.53
C ILE A 145 4.23 -6.65 -10.80
N VAL A 146 5.06 -6.36 -9.79
CA VAL A 146 6.16 -5.40 -9.93
C VAL A 146 7.22 -5.88 -10.92
N LYS A 147 7.46 -7.18 -11.02
CA LYS A 147 8.37 -7.76 -12.01
C LYS A 147 7.85 -7.61 -13.46
N MET A 148 6.55 -7.44 -13.65
CA MET A 148 5.90 -7.38 -14.97
C MET A 148 5.69 -5.95 -15.48
N ILE A 149 5.88 -4.93 -14.66
CA ILE A 149 5.72 -3.51 -15.03
C ILE A 149 7.07 -2.84 -15.26
#